data_192685e5d15b917533dc8a0c51ed2800
#
_entry.id   192685e5d15b917533dc8a0c51ed2800
#
_cell.length_a   1.000
_cell.length_b   1.000
_cell.length_c   1.000
_cell.angle_alpha   90.00
_cell.angle_beta   90.00
_cell.angle_gamma   90.00
#
_symmetry.space_group_name_H-M   'P 1'
#
loop_
_entity.id
_entity.type
_entity.pdbx_description
1 polymer ?
#
loop_
_entity_poly.entity_id
_entity_poly.type
_entity_poly.pdbx_seq_one_letter_code
_entity_poly.pdbx_strand_id
1 'polypeptide(L)'
;LPGTKPWVMIEKKGIKIGIIGLTTKETVIKVNPKIIAGYNINEPAASVNLLVPELKRQGAQIILVLGHLGGYLDKDNINITGEVTELANGITGVDALLTGHTHQKMAGYINGIPVVQAYYNGRAAGKVALKYSPRTQKVVSAVASVIDLPTPGLSEDAAVKAVINADQKKIAAVKNEVIGKAVV
;
A
#
# COMPACT_ATOMS: atom_id res chain seq x y z
N LEU A 1 2.66 -17.92 4.37
CA LEU A 1 1.24 -18.26 4.40
C LEU A 1 0.91 -19.19 3.22
N PRO A 2 0.14 -20.28 3.40
CA PRO A 2 -0.27 -21.13 2.28
C PRO A 2 -0.98 -20.33 1.19
N GLY A 3 -0.63 -20.57 -0.09
CA GLY A 3 -1.23 -19.89 -1.23
C GLY A 3 -0.76 -18.43 -1.48
N THR A 4 0.09 -17.87 -0.63
CA THR A 4 0.67 -16.55 -0.86
C THR A 4 2.06 -16.64 -1.49
N LYS A 5 2.44 -15.59 -2.22
CA LYS A 5 3.78 -15.42 -2.78
C LYS A 5 4.41 -14.18 -2.16
N PRO A 6 5.73 -14.19 -1.85
CA PRO A 6 6.40 -13.03 -1.27
C PRO A 6 6.55 -11.87 -2.26
N TRP A 7 6.47 -12.16 -3.54
CA TRP A 7 6.54 -11.18 -4.63
C TRP A 7 5.84 -11.68 -5.89
N VAL A 8 5.55 -10.75 -6.78
CA VAL A 8 5.08 -11.01 -8.15
C VAL A 8 5.91 -10.22 -9.15
N MET A 9 6.06 -10.75 -10.37
CA MET A 9 6.65 -10.04 -11.49
C MET A 9 5.54 -9.72 -12.49
N ILE A 10 5.43 -8.45 -12.89
CA ILE A 10 4.57 -8.02 -13.98
C ILE A 10 5.41 -7.37 -15.06
N GLU A 11 4.91 -7.39 -16.29
CA GLU A 11 5.54 -6.68 -17.40
C GLU A 11 4.59 -5.62 -17.95
N LYS A 12 5.09 -4.41 -18.10
CA LYS A 12 4.34 -3.30 -18.67
C LYS A 12 5.20 -2.56 -19.69
N LYS A 13 4.77 -2.53 -20.95
CA LYS A 13 5.49 -1.88 -22.07
C LYS A 13 6.96 -2.37 -22.18
N GLY A 14 7.17 -3.67 -22.02
CA GLY A 14 8.50 -4.27 -22.07
C GLY A 14 9.38 -4.04 -20.83
N ILE A 15 8.85 -3.42 -19.78
CA ILE A 15 9.56 -3.19 -18.50
C ILE A 15 9.05 -4.20 -17.48
N LYS A 16 9.97 -5.00 -16.90
CA LYS A 16 9.69 -5.94 -15.84
C LYS A 16 9.69 -5.22 -14.49
N ILE A 17 8.59 -5.35 -13.75
CA ILE A 17 8.38 -4.71 -12.47
C ILE A 17 8.18 -5.80 -11.41
N GLY A 18 9.10 -5.88 -10.46
CA GLY A 18 8.97 -6.73 -9.27
C GLY A 18 8.18 -6.01 -8.19
N ILE A 19 7.20 -6.69 -7.60
CA ILE A 19 6.38 -6.15 -6.50
C ILE A 19 6.52 -7.08 -5.32
N ILE A 20 7.09 -6.58 -4.21
CA ILE A 20 7.26 -7.30 -2.94
C ILE A 20 6.08 -6.97 -2.03
N GLY A 21 5.44 -7.98 -1.46
CA GLY A 21 4.37 -7.82 -0.47
C GLY A 21 4.92 -7.89 0.96
N LEU A 22 4.50 -6.95 1.82
CA LEU A 22 4.86 -6.92 3.24
C LEU A 22 3.64 -6.72 4.13
N THR A 23 3.77 -7.16 5.38
CA THR A 23 2.84 -6.81 6.47
C THR A 23 3.59 -6.17 7.64
N THR A 24 2.88 -5.44 8.48
CA THR A 24 3.41 -4.79 9.69
C THR A 24 3.83 -5.81 10.75
N LYS A 25 4.87 -5.50 11.51
CA LYS A 25 5.25 -6.23 12.72
C LYS A 25 4.18 -6.17 13.80
N GLU A 26 3.36 -5.14 13.81
CA GLU A 26 2.24 -5.00 14.73
C GLU A 26 1.21 -6.14 14.61
N THR A 27 1.22 -6.89 13.51
CA THR A 27 0.35 -8.06 13.33
C THR A 27 0.41 -9.01 14.53
N VAL A 28 1.58 -9.19 15.13
CA VAL A 28 1.78 -10.09 16.29
C VAL A 28 1.00 -9.63 17.52
N ILE A 29 0.85 -8.32 17.71
CA ILE A 29 0.19 -7.72 18.88
C ILE A 29 -1.25 -7.27 18.60
N LYS A 30 -1.62 -7.08 17.34
CA LYS A 30 -2.95 -6.62 16.93
C LYS A 30 -3.91 -7.76 16.62
N VAL A 31 -3.41 -8.95 16.31
CA VAL A 31 -4.22 -10.13 15.96
C VAL A 31 -4.38 -11.02 17.18
N ASN A 32 -5.54 -11.69 17.28
CA ASN A 32 -5.76 -12.67 18.36
C ASN A 32 -4.61 -13.71 18.38
N PRO A 33 -3.94 -13.90 19.52
CA PRO A 33 -2.78 -14.81 19.63
C PRO A 33 -3.06 -16.23 19.15
N LYS A 34 -4.29 -16.73 19.29
CA LYS A 34 -4.69 -18.05 18.81
C LYS A 34 -4.68 -18.18 17.29
N ILE A 35 -4.94 -17.05 16.58
CA ILE A 35 -4.97 -17.03 15.12
C ILE A 35 -3.56 -16.93 14.56
N ILE A 36 -2.68 -16.15 15.21
CA ILE A 36 -1.31 -15.93 14.77
C ILE A 36 -0.33 -17.02 15.26
N ALA A 37 -0.78 -17.92 16.13
CA ALA A 37 0.05 -19.01 16.65
C ALA A 37 0.65 -19.85 15.51
N GLY A 38 1.96 -20.07 15.56
CA GLY A 38 2.69 -20.82 14.52
C GLY A 38 3.13 -19.98 13.31
N TYR A 39 2.82 -18.68 13.28
CA TYR A 39 3.35 -17.77 12.26
C TYR A 39 4.44 -16.87 12.86
N ASN A 40 5.50 -16.69 12.09
CA ASN A 40 6.56 -15.72 12.39
C ASN A 40 6.42 -14.53 11.44
N ILE A 41 6.44 -13.32 11.97
CA ILE A 41 6.51 -12.08 11.19
C ILE A 41 7.98 -11.66 11.16
N ASN A 42 8.60 -11.80 9.99
CA ASN A 42 9.99 -11.44 9.79
C ASN A 42 10.18 -9.92 9.78
N GLU A 43 11.40 -9.47 10.02
CA GLU A 43 11.78 -8.08 9.86
C GLU A 43 11.56 -7.62 8.40
N PRO A 44 10.75 -6.57 8.16
CA PRO A 44 10.41 -6.12 6.81
C PRO A 44 11.63 -5.78 5.96
N ALA A 45 12.59 -5.03 6.51
CA ALA A 45 13.80 -4.63 5.79
C ALA A 45 14.67 -5.83 5.40
N ALA A 46 14.84 -6.79 6.31
CA ALA A 46 15.60 -8.02 6.02
C ALA A 46 14.92 -8.83 4.90
N SER A 47 13.59 -8.93 4.93
CA SER A 47 12.81 -9.61 3.89
C SER A 47 12.97 -8.96 2.52
N VAL A 48 12.91 -7.63 2.44
CA VAL A 48 13.12 -6.89 1.19
C VAL A 48 14.53 -7.10 0.67
N ASN A 49 15.55 -6.94 1.51
CA ASN A 49 16.94 -7.07 1.11
C ASN A 49 17.31 -8.48 0.63
N LEU A 50 16.60 -9.50 1.11
CA LEU A 50 16.72 -10.87 0.60
C LEU A 50 16.09 -11.03 -0.79
N LEU A 51 14.94 -10.38 -1.05
CA LEU A 51 14.16 -10.55 -2.27
C LEU A 51 14.62 -9.66 -3.44
N VAL A 52 15.17 -8.48 -3.15
CA VAL A 52 15.65 -7.54 -4.20
C VAL A 52 16.69 -8.17 -5.13
N PRO A 53 17.76 -8.84 -4.65
CA PRO A 53 18.72 -9.51 -5.54
C PRO A 53 18.08 -10.62 -6.38
N GLU A 54 17.14 -11.37 -5.81
CA GLU A 54 16.38 -12.42 -6.52
C GLU A 54 15.59 -11.84 -7.69
N LEU A 55 14.81 -10.78 -7.42
CA LEU A 55 14.03 -10.10 -8.45
C LEU A 55 14.92 -9.51 -9.56
N LYS A 56 16.05 -8.92 -9.18
CA LYS A 56 17.04 -8.41 -10.16
C LYS A 56 17.60 -9.53 -11.04
N ARG A 57 17.93 -10.70 -10.48
CA ARG A 57 18.39 -11.87 -11.26
C ARG A 57 17.33 -12.37 -12.25
N GLN A 58 16.04 -12.23 -11.89
CA GLN A 58 14.92 -12.55 -12.78
C GLN A 58 14.62 -11.45 -13.82
N GLY A 59 15.38 -10.36 -13.80
CA GLY A 59 15.31 -9.29 -14.78
C GLY A 59 14.38 -8.14 -14.39
N ALA A 60 14.01 -8.00 -13.10
CA ALA A 60 13.26 -6.82 -12.64
C ALA A 60 14.08 -5.55 -12.88
N GLN A 61 13.48 -4.61 -13.60
CA GLN A 61 14.04 -3.31 -13.91
C GLN A 61 13.57 -2.24 -12.92
N ILE A 62 12.37 -2.42 -12.38
CA ILE A 62 11.76 -1.61 -11.32
C ILE A 62 11.37 -2.55 -10.18
N ILE A 63 11.62 -2.14 -8.94
CA ILE A 63 11.17 -2.86 -7.75
C ILE A 63 10.31 -1.96 -6.88
N LEU A 64 9.09 -2.42 -6.62
CA LEU A 64 8.12 -1.76 -5.75
C LEU A 64 7.90 -2.60 -4.50
N VAL A 65 7.65 -1.94 -3.38
CA VAL A 65 7.14 -2.58 -2.18
C VAL A 65 5.69 -2.14 -1.96
N LEU A 66 4.81 -3.12 -1.82
CA LEU A 66 3.42 -2.93 -1.42
C LEU A 66 3.25 -3.47 0.00
N GLY A 67 3.18 -2.57 0.98
CA GLY A 67 3.22 -2.92 2.38
C GLY A 67 1.97 -2.53 3.16
N HIS A 68 1.40 -3.47 3.93
CA HIS A 68 0.48 -3.13 5.01
C HIS A 68 1.27 -2.75 6.26
N LEU A 69 2.04 -1.69 6.16
CA LEU A 69 2.80 -1.00 7.19
C LEU A 69 2.80 0.48 6.85
N GLY A 70 2.93 1.35 7.82
CA GLY A 70 2.73 2.76 7.53
C GLY A 70 3.60 3.69 8.37
N GLY A 71 3.24 4.95 8.29
CA GLY A 71 3.88 6.01 9.04
C GLY A 71 2.92 7.14 9.36
N TYR A 72 3.48 8.18 9.92
CA TYR A 72 2.79 9.39 10.33
C TYR A 72 3.58 10.60 9.83
N LEU A 73 2.88 11.65 9.46
CA LEU A 73 3.50 12.96 9.28
C LEU A 73 3.76 13.57 10.66
N ASP A 74 4.89 14.24 10.82
CA ASP A 74 5.14 15.03 12.01
C ASP A 74 4.16 16.21 12.11
N LYS A 75 4.19 16.92 13.23
CA LYS A 75 3.28 18.05 13.50
C LYS A 75 3.35 19.16 12.44
N ASP A 76 4.45 19.29 11.74
CA ASP A 76 4.68 20.29 10.70
C ASP A 76 4.36 19.75 9.30
N ASN A 77 3.93 18.49 9.17
CA ASN A 77 3.64 17.77 7.93
C ASN A 77 4.85 17.70 6.95
N ILE A 78 6.05 17.70 7.49
CA ILE A 78 7.30 17.71 6.70
C ILE A 78 7.93 16.33 6.67
N ASN A 79 8.08 15.69 7.85
CA ASN A 79 8.79 14.43 7.97
C ASN A 79 7.82 13.25 8.16
N ILE A 80 8.15 12.15 7.50
CA ILE A 80 7.46 10.88 7.70
C ILE A 80 8.20 10.09 8.76
N THR A 81 7.47 9.57 9.75
CA THR A 81 7.96 8.76 10.86
C THR A 81 7.24 7.42 10.92
N GLY A 82 7.68 6.50 11.81
CA GLY A 82 7.05 5.21 12.01
C GLY A 82 7.71 4.06 11.24
N GLU A 83 7.04 2.91 11.17
CA GLU A 83 7.57 1.66 10.63
C GLU A 83 8.07 1.79 9.18
N VAL A 84 7.40 2.62 8.37
CA VAL A 84 7.82 2.88 6.99
C VAL A 84 9.19 3.58 6.93
N THR A 85 9.53 4.39 7.92
CA THR A 85 10.83 5.08 7.98
C THR A 85 11.93 4.10 8.34
N GLU A 86 11.69 3.20 9.28
CA GLU A 86 12.61 2.11 9.61
C GLU A 86 12.88 1.23 8.40
N LEU A 87 11.80 0.85 7.68
CA LEU A 87 11.92 0.09 6.44
C LEU A 87 12.76 0.83 5.40
N ALA A 88 12.40 2.06 5.06
CA ALA A 88 13.05 2.82 3.98
C ALA A 88 14.54 3.10 4.26
N ASN A 89 14.93 3.26 5.53
CA ASN A 89 16.32 3.43 5.93
C ASN A 89 17.11 2.11 5.93
N GLY A 90 16.43 0.98 6.07
CA GLY A 90 17.04 -0.35 6.13
C GLY A 90 17.14 -1.08 4.79
N ILE A 91 16.63 -0.54 3.69
CA ILE A 91 16.56 -1.23 2.39
C ILE A 91 17.33 -0.51 1.29
N THR A 92 17.70 -1.29 0.25
CA THR A 92 18.33 -0.77 -0.96
C THR A 92 17.70 -1.38 -2.21
N GLY A 93 17.80 -0.67 -3.35
CA GLY A 93 17.39 -1.19 -4.64
C GLY A 93 15.88 -1.23 -4.88
N VAL A 94 15.10 -0.49 -4.09
CA VAL A 94 13.66 -0.29 -4.23
C VAL A 94 13.39 1.08 -4.83
N ASP A 95 12.46 1.15 -5.77
CA ASP A 95 12.13 2.37 -6.51
C ASP A 95 10.92 3.12 -5.95
N ALA A 96 10.05 2.46 -5.18
CA ALA A 96 8.95 3.12 -4.46
C ALA A 96 8.34 2.23 -3.37
N LEU A 97 7.76 2.87 -2.34
CA LEU A 97 6.96 2.27 -1.28
C LEU A 97 5.50 2.74 -1.38
N LEU A 98 4.59 1.77 -1.53
CA LEU A 98 3.15 1.99 -1.44
C LEU A 98 2.69 1.35 -0.13
N THR A 99 2.14 2.16 0.78
CA THR A 99 1.94 1.79 2.18
C THR A 99 0.49 1.93 2.63
N GLY A 100 0.19 1.45 3.84
CA GLY A 100 -1.14 1.48 4.44
C GLY A 100 -1.07 1.41 5.96
N HIS A 101 -2.07 0.81 6.61
CA HIS A 101 -2.13 0.48 8.03
C HIS A 101 -2.45 1.67 8.96
N THR A 102 -1.67 2.74 8.95
CA THR A 102 -1.84 3.86 9.90
C THR A 102 -2.93 4.86 9.51
N HIS A 103 -3.63 4.61 8.40
CA HIS A 103 -4.71 5.47 7.92
C HIS A 103 -4.31 6.95 7.75
N GLN A 104 -3.03 7.22 7.46
CA GLN A 104 -2.56 8.56 7.16
C GLN A 104 -2.69 8.87 5.68
N LYS A 105 -2.87 10.14 5.36
CA LYS A 105 -2.80 10.66 4.00
C LYS A 105 -1.45 11.33 3.85
N MET A 106 -0.52 10.64 3.20
CA MET A 106 0.85 11.14 3.07
C MET A 106 1.49 10.77 1.74
N ALA A 107 2.32 11.65 1.24
CA ALA A 107 3.23 11.43 0.12
C ALA A 107 4.52 12.21 0.36
N GLY A 108 5.65 11.57 0.14
CA GLY A 108 6.95 12.19 0.37
C GLY A 108 8.10 11.28 0.00
N TYR A 109 9.26 11.54 0.56
CA TYR A 109 10.46 10.75 0.35
C TYR A 109 11.13 10.41 1.68
N ILE A 110 11.60 9.20 1.79
CA ILE A 110 12.46 8.77 2.89
C ILE A 110 13.71 8.17 2.26
N ASN A 111 14.88 8.67 2.62
CA ASN A 111 16.16 8.21 2.07
C ASN A 111 16.16 8.16 0.51
N GLY A 112 15.52 9.15 -0.12
CA GLY A 112 15.39 9.24 -1.59
C GLY A 112 14.36 8.30 -2.21
N ILE A 113 13.71 7.42 -1.45
CA ILE A 113 12.67 6.51 -1.93
C ILE A 113 11.31 7.22 -1.82
N PRO A 114 10.52 7.33 -2.91
CA PRO A 114 9.18 7.88 -2.84
C PRO A 114 8.26 6.95 -2.04
N VAL A 115 7.49 7.54 -1.13
CA VAL A 115 6.54 6.86 -0.26
C VAL A 115 5.17 7.47 -0.43
N VAL A 116 4.13 6.64 -0.50
CA VAL A 116 2.74 7.09 -0.54
C VAL A 116 1.86 6.22 0.35
N GLN A 117 0.93 6.86 1.07
CA GLN A 117 -0.17 6.21 1.79
C GLN A 117 -1.47 6.97 1.53
N ALA A 118 -2.51 6.24 1.16
CA ALA A 118 -3.74 6.78 0.57
C ALA A 118 -4.92 6.83 1.54
N TYR A 119 -4.68 7.21 2.80
CA TYR A 119 -5.74 7.33 3.79
C TYR A 119 -6.44 5.98 4.07
N TYR A 120 -7.78 5.95 4.14
CA TYR A 120 -8.59 4.75 4.41
C TYR A 120 -9.95 4.82 3.70
N ASN A 121 -10.62 3.66 3.60
CA ASN A 121 -12.00 3.52 3.10
C ASN A 121 -12.23 4.12 1.70
N GLY A 122 -11.22 4.08 0.81
CA GLY A 122 -11.36 4.60 -0.55
C GLY A 122 -11.52 6.12 -0.65
N ARG A 123 -11.15 6.88 0.39
CA ARG A 123 -11.24 8.35 0.39
C ARG A 123 -10.12 9.04 -0.37
N ALA A 124 -9.08 8.31 -0.71
CA ALA A 124 -7.96 8.82 -1.50
C ALA A 124 -7.34 7.71 -2.34
N ALA A 125 -6.59 8.10 -3.37
CA ALA A 125 -5.75 7.23 -4.18
C ALA A 125 -4.29 7.68 -4.09
N GLY A 126 -3.38 6.74 -3.81
CA GLY A 126 -1.94 6.97 -3.85
C GLY A 126 -1.40 6.80 -5.25
N LYS A 127 -0.57 7.73 -5.69
CA LYS A 127 0.07 7.69 -7.00
C LYS A 127 1.58 7.89 -6.88
N VAL A 128 2.35 6.98 -7.47
CA VAL A 128 3.78 7.18 -7.71
C VAL A 128 4.01 7.20 -9.21
N ALA A 129 4.44 8.33 -9.75
CA ALA A 129 4.79 8.47 -11.15
C ALA A 129 6.30 8.23 -11.31
N LEU A 130 6.67 7.16 -12.00
CA LEU A 130 8.06 6.78 -12.25
C LEU A 130 8.43 7.08 -13.71
N LYS A 131 9.57 7.74 -13.93
CA LYS A 131 10.16 7.89 -15.25
C LYS A 131 11.37 6.94 -15.36
N TYR A 132 11.23 5.93 -16.21
CA TYR A 132 12.27 4.94 -16.46
C TYR A 132 13.06 5.31 -17.72
N SER A 133 14.39 5.18 -17.66
CA SER A 133 15.29 5.37 -18.79
C SER A 133 15.76 4.01 -19.31
N PRO A 134 15.35 3.58 -20.53
CA PRO A 134 15.84 2.35 -21.15
C PRO A 134 17.36 2.37 -21.38
N ARG A 135 17.93 3.55 -21.65
CA ARG A 135 19.38 3.71 -21.90
C ARG A 135 20.22 3.41 -20.65
N THR A 136 19.78 3.85 -19.48
CA THR A 136 20.50 3.64 -18.20
C THR A 136 19.95 2.47 -17.41
N GLN A 137 18.82 1.89 -17.83
CA GLN A 137 18.08 0.84 -17.15
C GLN A 137 17.73 1.21 -15.68
N LYS A 138 17.40 2.47 -15.45
CA LYS A 138 17.11 3.00 -14.10
C LYS A 138 15.89 3.92 -14.12
N VAL A 139 15.22 4.00 -12.99
CA VAL A 139 14.29 5.08 -12.68
C VAL A 139 15.09 6.37 -12.53
N VAL A 140 14.78 7.38 -13.36
CA VAL A 140 15.48 8.68 -13.38
C VAL A 140 14.68 9.79 -12.70
N SER A 141 13.41 9.54 -12.42
CA SER A 141 12.54 10.46 -11.68
C SER A 141 11.40 9.66 -11.04
N ALA A 142 11.02 10.04 -9.86
CA ALA A 142 9.88 9.47 -9.14
C ALA A 142 9.14 10.61 -8.42
N VAL A 143 7.80 10.62 -8.47
CA VAL A 143 6.98 11.61 -7.78
C VAL A 143 5.83 10.89 -7.08
N ALA A 144 5.78 11.02 -5.75
CA ALA A 144 4.68 10.54 -4.93
C ALA A 144 3.62 11.63 -4.75
N SER A 145 2.35 11.25 -4.82
CA SER A 145 1.21 12.15 -4.59
C SER A 145 0.00 11.38 -4.07
N VAL A 146 -0.89 12.08 -3.37
CA VAL A 146 -2.20 11.56 -2.95
C VAL A 146 -3.29 12.39 -3.63
N ILE A 147 -4.29 11.71 -4.16
CA ILE A 147 -5.44 12.30 -4.86
C ILE A 147 -6.67 12.03 -4.00
N ASP A 148 -7.39 13.06 -3.60
CA ASP A 148 -8.64 12.91 -2.84
C ASP A 148 -9.75 12.36 -3.73
N LEU A 149 -10.57 11.50 -3.15
CA LEU A 149 -11.74 10.91 -3.78
C LEU A 149 -13.02 11.22 -2.97
N PRO A 150 -14.18 11.36 -3.62
CA PRO A 150 -14.34 11.37 -5.06
C PRO A 150 -13.73 12.63 -5.69
N THR A 151 -13.15 12.48 -6.88
CA THR A 151 -12.72 13.64 -7.67
C THR A 151 -13.94 14.27 -8.32
N PRO A 152 -14.18 15.59 -8.20
CA PRO A 152 -15.31 16.25 -8.86
C PRO A 152 -15.34 15.96 -10.37
N GLY A 153 -16.51 15.64 -10.88
CA GLY A 153 -16.74 15.34 -12.31
C GLY A 153 -16.43 13.91 -12.74
N LEU A 154 -15.96 13.02 -11.84
CA LEU A 154 -15.86 11.59 -12.13
C LEU A 154 -17.25 10.93 -12.04
N SER A 155 -17.61 10.20 -13.09
CA SER A 155 -18.78 9.32 -13.05
C SER A 155 -18.45 8.03 -12.31
N GLU A 156 -19.45 7.47 -11.63
CA GLU A 156 -19.32 6.14 -11.01
C GLU A 156 -19.22 5.05 -12.10
N ASP A 157 -18.36 4.05 -11.86
CA ASP A 157 -18.33 2.87 -12.70
C ASP A 157 -19.64 2.09 -12.57
N ALA A 158 -20.33 1.88 -13.70
CA ALA A 158 -21.66 1.28 -13.71
C ALA A 158 -21.66 -0.18 -13.20
N ALA A 159 -20.60 -0.96 -13.46
CA ALA A 159 -20.51 -2.34 -13.04
C ALA A 159 -20.29 -2.42 -11.51
N VAL A 160 -19.41 -1.59 -10.97
CA VAL A 160 -19.18 -1.49 -9.51
C VAL A 160 -20.45 -1.01 -8.81
N LYS A 161 -21.13 0.01 -9.35
CA LYS A 161 -22.41 0.52 -8.81
C LYS A 161 -23.49 -0.55 -8.77
N ALA A 162 -23.58 -1.40 -9.80
CA ALA A 162 -24.55 -2.49 -9.83
C ALA A 162 -24.32 -3.51 -8.70
N VAL A 163 -23.07 -3.86 -8.41
CA VAL A 163 -22.71 -4.75 -7.29
C VAL A 163 -23.11 -4.11 -5.95
N ILE A 164 -22.73 -2.85 -5.74
CA ILE A 164 -23.06 -2.11 -4.51
C ILE A 164 -24.58 -2.05 -4.30
N ASN A 165 -25.34 -1.72 -5.34
CA ASN A 165 -26.80 -1.64 -5.27
C ASN A 165 -27.45 -3.00 -4.95
N ALA A 166 -26.92 -4.10 -5.50
CA ALA A 166 -27.41 -5.44 -5.21
C ALA A 166 -27.17 -5.80 -3.71
N ASP A 167 -26.02 -5.48 -3.16
CA ASP A 167 -25.73 -5.74 -1.75
C ASP A 167 -26.51 -4.82 -0.80
N GLN A 168 -26.68 -3.54 -1.15
CA GLN A 168 -27.53 -2.62 -0.39
C GLN A 168 -28.97 -3.12 -0.28
N LYS A 169 -29.53 -3.71 -1.36
CA LYS A 169 -30.87 -4.30 -1.32
C LYS A 169 -30.95 -5.48 -0.34
N LYS A 170 -29.93 -6.33 -0.28
CA LYS A 170 -29.89 -7.48 0.65
C LYS A 170 -29.91 -7.07 2.11
N ILE A 171 -29.21 -5.98 2.46
CA ILE A 171 -29.10 -5.51 3.85
C ILE A 171 -30.16 -4.46 4.23
N ALA A 172 -31.01 -4.02 3.28
CA ALA A 172 -31.94 -2.92 3.49
C ALA A 172 -32.91 -3.16 4.68
N ALA A 173 -33.39 -4.38 4.86
CA ALA A 173 -34.29 -4.73 5.96
C ALA A 173 -33.64 -4.49 7.33
N VAL A 174 -32.40 -4.96 7.51
CA VAL A 174 -31.64 -4.80 8.77
C VAL A 174 -31.19 -3.35 8.96
N LYS A 175 -30.69 -2.71 7.89
CA LYS A 175 -30.18 -1.34 7.94
C LYS A 175 -31.25 -0.30 8.31
N ASN A 176 -32.49 -0.53 7.86
CA ASN A 176 -33.58 0.41 8.02
C ASN A 176 -34.53 0.05 9.20
N GLU A 177 -34.19 -0.99 9.96
CA GLU A 177 -34.95 -1.36 11.14
C GLU A 177 -34.88 -0.23 12.19
N VAL A 178 -36.04 0.19 12.68
CA VAL A 178 -36.14 1.20 13.74
C VAL A 178 -35.90 0.52 15.08
N ILE A 179 -34.71 0.62 15.64
CA ILE A 179 -34.31 -0.01 16.91
C ILE A 179 -34.62 0.86 18.12
N GLY A 180 -35.05 2.11 17.94
CA GLY A 180 -35.39 3.02 19.02
C GLY A 180 -35.69 4.44 18.53
N LYS A 181 -36.17 5.27 19.45
CA LYS A 181 -36.36 6.72 19.25
C LYS A 181 -35.52 7.47 20.28
N ALA A 182 -34.73 8.44 19.81
CA ALA A 182 -34.09 9.40 20.72
C ALA A 182 -35.17 10.42 21.17
N VAL A 183 -35.27 10.64 22.48
CA VAL A 183 -36.05 11.76 23.04
C VAL A 183 -35.06 12.91 23.15
N VAL A 184 -35.30 13.99 22.39
CA VAL A 184 -34.49 15.21 22.43
C VAL A 184 -35.16 16.19 23.37
#